data_894aab6e9ffe2adbb1e5755193c03ef1
#
_entry.id   894aab6e9ffe2adbb1e5755193c03ef1
#
_cell.length_a   1.000
_cell.length_b   1.000
_cell.length_c   1.000
_cell.angle_alpha   90.00
_cell.angle_beta   90.00
_cell.angle_gamma   90.00
#
_symmetry.space_group_name_H-M   'P 1'
#
loop_
_entity.id
_entity.type
_entity.pdbx_description
1 polymer ?
#
loop_
_entity_poly.entity_id
_entity_poly.type
_entity_poly.pdbx_seq_one_letter_code
_entity_poly.pdbx_strand_id
1 'polypeptide(L)'
;MLASRLENDYFDFEEDELDILLFLKSYETKYKKIFDLKYTDVFLIFDFEPQHPDLHFDTIQKMIRYFNQSDERGKLFINYPMMQSYRHLKSLPDNAFLQTRLYKQDFKHYKEIVSNESFNNDISTYDYTTFVSLAFHHLTKLLFIQNKENRAPTMDDYDHLNYAKIFDIQYENLKNNFIWIVNTCILILIDYKPKNFFDQITKHETSFKLPYIEQS
;
A
#
# COMPACT_ATOMS: atom_id res chain seq x y z
N MET A 1 9.15 -10.45 -10.20
CA MET A 1 9.45 -10.15 -11.62
C MET A 1 10.28 -8.89 -11.81
N LEU A 2 9.87 -7.67 -11.39
CA LEU A 2 10.71 -6.46 -11.55
C LEU A 2 11.97 -6.53 -10.67
N ALA A 3 11.85 -6.90 -9.40
CA ALA A 3 12.98 -7.06 -8.49
C ALA A 3 14.02 -8.04 -9.03
N SER A 4 13.60 -9.23 -9.47
CA SER A 4 14.50 -10.24 -10.06
C SER A 4 15.21 -9.74 -11.32
N ARG A 5 14.56 -8.87 -12.10
CA ARG A 5 15.18 -8.30 -13.32
C ARG A 5 16.22 -7.25 -12.96
N LEU A 6 15.93 -6.35 -12.02
CA LEU A 6 16.89 -5.37 -11.55
C LEU A 6 18.14 -6.01 -10.95
N GLU A 7 17.97 -7.10 -10.19
CA GLU A 7 19.11 -7.88 -9.71
C GLU A 7 19.91 -8.53 -10.83
N ASN A 8 19.25 -9.14 -11.82
CA ASN A 8 19.90 -9.78 -12.94
C ASN A 8 20.68 -8.80 -13.82
N ASP A 9 20.20 -7.55 -13.92
CA ASP A 9 20.87 -6.49 -14.67
C ASP A 9 21.95 -5.76 -13.84
N TYR A 10 22.24 -6.24 -12.62
CA TYR A 10 23.22 -5.67 -11.68
C TYR A 10 22.99 -4.18 -11.39
N PHE A 11 21.71 -3.74 -11.36
CA PHE A 11 21.36 -2.36 -11.11
C PHE A 11 21.73 -1.91 -9.69
N ASP A 12 22.53 -0.86 -9.57
CA ASP A 12 22.88 -0.24 -8.30
C ASP A 12 21.95 0.92 -7.99
N PHE A 13 21.08 0.74 -6.99
CA PHE A 13 20.11 1.74 -6.55
C PHE A 13 20.75 3.00 -5.93
N GLU A 14 22.03 2.98 -5.61
CA GLU A 14 22.74 4.12 -5.01
C GLU A 14 23.49 4.93 -6.06
N GLU A 15 23.99 4.28 -7.11
CA GLU A 15 24.85 4.91 -8.13
C GLU A 15 24.15 5.11 -9.48
N ASP A 16 23.17 4.27 -9.83
CA ASP A 16 22.55 4.28 -11.15
C ASP A 16 21.27 5.13 -11.17
N GLU A 17 21.06 5.87 -12.26
CA GLU A 17 19.78 6.50 -12.58
C GLU A 17 18.94 5.57 -13.45
N LEU A 18 17.73 5.24 -13.00
CA LEU A 18 16.79 4.38 -13.71
C LEU A 18 15.60 5.17 -14.25
N ASP A 19 15.49 5.26 -15.57
CA ASP A 19 14.22 5.57 -16.22
C ASP A 19 13.37 4.30 -16.23
N ILE A 20 12.41 4.21 -15.32
CA ILE A 20 11.57 3.02 -15.14
C ILE A 20 10.72 2.72 -16.38
N LEU A 21 10.31 3.73 -17.15
CA LEU A 21 9.51 3.53 -18.35
C LEU A 21 10.36 2.96 -19.48
N LEU A 22 11.60 3.44 -19.66
CA LEU A 22 12.57 2.87 -20.62
C LEU A 22 12.95 1.45 -20.23
N PHE A 23 13.17 1.20 -18.93
CA PHE A 23 13.46 -0.13 -18.43
C PHE A 23 12.31 -1.10 -18.73
N LEU A 24 11.07 -0.76 -18.39
CA LEU A 24 9.91 -1.59 -18.67
C LEU A 24 9.68 -1.79 -20.17
N LYS A 25 9.93 -0.78 -20.99
CA LYS A 25 9.85 -0.87 -22.46
C LYS A 25 10.80 -1.90 -23.05
N SER A 26 11.96 -2.14 -22.45
CA SER A 26 12.93 -3.12 -22.92
C SER A 26 12.41 -4.56 -22.79
N TYR A 27 11.57 -4.82 -21.80
CA TYR A 27 11.02 -6.15 -21.49
C TYR A 27 9.59 -6.35 -22.00
N GLU A 28 8.76 -5.29 -21.99
CA GLU A 28 7.35 -5.38 -22.33
C GLU A 28 7.11 -4.95 -23.77
N THR A 29 7.04 -5.95 -24.66
CA THR A 29 6.92 -5.71 -26.09
C THR A 29 5.51 -5.33 -26.53
N LYS A 30 4.48 -5.81 -25.81
CA LYS A 30 3.07 -5.63 -26.20
C LYS A 30 2.60 -4.18 -26.05
N TYR A 31 3.12 -3.49 -25.04
CA TYR A 31 2.66 -2.14 -24.66
C TYR A 31 3.69 -1.04 -24.92
N LYS A 32 4.70 -1.27 -25.78
CA LYS A 32 5.80 -0.32 -26.06
C LYS A 32 5.33 1.11 -26.32
N LYS A 33 4.23 1.29 -27.03
CA LYS A 33 3.70 2.62 -27.38
C LYS A 33 3.22 3.41 -26.15
N ILE A 34 2.81 2.72 -25.07
CA ILE A 34 2.40 3.38 -23.83
C ILE A 34 3.63 4.00 -23.15
N PHE A 35 4.76 3.33 -23.17
CA PHE A 35 6.00 3.82 -22.57
C PHE A 35 6.66 4.97 -23.35
N ASP A 36 6.18 5.29 -24.55
CA ASP A 36 6.63 6.44 -25.34
C ASP A 36 5.88 7.74 -25.02
N LEU A 37 4.82 7.65 -24.21
CA LEU A 37 4.05 8.80 -23.79
C LEU A 37 4.75 9.52 -22.63
N LYS A 38 4.51 10.83 -22.51
CA LYS A 38 4.97 11.61 -21.36
C LYS A 38 3.94 11.50 -20.23
N TYR A 39 4.42 11.19 -19.06
CA TYR A 39 3.62 11.09 -17.84
C TYR A 39 4.10 12.12 -16.83
N THR A 40 3.19 12.67 -16.04
CA THR A 40 3.50 13.56 -14.91
C THR A 40 3.77 12.75 -13.66
N ASP A 41 3.12 11.60 -13.55
CA ASP A 41 3.19 10.74 -12.37
C ASP A 41 3.31 9.27 -12.80
N VAL A 42 4.20 8.54 -12.13
CA VAL A 42 4.40 7.11 -12.33
C VAL A 42 4.20 6.41 -10.98
N PHE A 43 3.26 5.47 -10.93
CA PHE A 43 3.00 4.65 -9.75
C PHE A 43 3.29 3.19 -10.04
N LEU A 44 4.14 2.59 -9.21
CA LEU A 44 4.46 1.18 -9.22
C LEU A 44 3.66 0.51 -8.11
N ILE A 45 2.79 -0.43 -8.47
CA ILE A 45 1.89 -1.09 -7.52
C ILE A 45 2.21 -2.57 -7.49
N PHE A 46 2.66 -3.06 -6.34
CA PHE A 46 3.05 -4.45 -6.15
C PHE A 46 2.21 -5.10 -5.06
N ASP A 47 1.93 -6.38 -5.28
CA ASP A 47 1.37 -7.24 -4.26
C ASP A 47 2.53 -7.89 -3.47
N PHE A 48 2.43 -7.87 -2.15
CA PHE A 48 3.35 -8.56 -1.28
C PHE A 48 2.94 -10.02 -1.18
N GLU A 49 3.52 -10.84 -2.03
CA GLU A 49 3.25 -12.29 -2.08
C GLU A 49 4.34 -13.07 -1.33
N PRO A 50 4.28 -13.16 0.01
CA PRO A 50 5.36 -13.69 0.83
C PRO A 50 5.61 -15.19 0.62
N GLN A 51 4.69 -15.89 -0.05
CA GLN A 51 4.83 -17.28 -0.44
C GLN A 51 5.60 -17.47 -1.77
N HIS A 52 5.89 -16.37 -2.49
CA HIS A 52 6.60 -16.46 -3.76
C HIS A 52 8.07 -16.83 -3.52
N PRO A 53 8.62 -17.86 -4.20
CA PRO A 53 10.00 -18.31 -3.96
C PRO A 53 11.06 -17.26 -4.32
N ASP A 54 10.72 -16.35 -5.25
CA ASP A 54 11.63 -15.29 -5.73
C ASP A 54 11.38 -13.97 -5.00
N LEU A 55 11.01 -14.01 -3.72
CA LEU A 55 10.86 -12.81 -2.93
C LEU A 55 12.22 -12.30 -2.44
N HIS A 56 12.75 -11.30 -3.12
CA HIS A 56 14.04 -10.68 -2.84
C HIS A 56 13.88 -9.49 -1.88
N PHE A 57 13.94 -9.75 -0.58
CA PHE A 57 13.67 -8.73 0.45
C PHE A 57 14.57 -7.51 0.36
N ASP A 58 15.88 -7.74 0.24
CA ASP A 58 16.86 -6.64 0.21
C ASP A 58 16.65 -5.76 -1.03
N THR A 59 16.36 -6.38 -2.17
CA THR A 59 16.06 -5.65 -3.41
C THR A 59 14.77 -4.86 -3.30
N ILE A 60 13.70 -5.44 -2.75
CA ILE A 60 12.44 -4.72 -2.56
C ILE A 60 12.63 -3.53 -1.60
N GLN A 61 13.41 -3.70 -0.54
CA GLN A 61 13.71 -2.62 0.39
C GLN A 61 14.46 -1.47 -0.30
N LYS A 62 15.45 -1.78 -1.14
CA LYS A 62 16.14 -0.78 -1.96
C LYS A 62 15.19 -0.11 -2.94
N MET A 63 14.33 -0.87 -3.61
CA MET A 63 13.30 -0.34 -4.51
C MET A 63 12.34 0.64 -3.80
N ILE A 64 11.89 0.36 -2.58
CA ILE A 64 11.01 1.25 -1.82
C ILE A 64 11.71 2.60 -1.54
N ARG A 65 12.99 2.57 -1.24
CA ARG A 65 13.77 3.78 -0.98
C ARG A 65 14.05 4.58 -2.24
N TYR A 66 14.27 3.91 -3.34
CA TYR A 66 14.57 4.51 -4.64
C TYR A 66 13.31 5.12 -5.28
N PHE A 67 12.23 4.33 -5.38
CA PHE A 67 10.96 4.73 -5.96
C PHE A 67 10.07 5.39 -4.90
N ASN A 68 10.43 6.59 -4.47
CA ASN A 68 9.78 7.29 -3.35
C ASN A 68 9.03 8.56 -3.76
N GLN A 69 9.08 8.95 -5.03
CA GLN A 69 8.43 10.13 -5.58
C GLN A 69 7.61 9.75 -6.82
N SER A 70 6.45 10.39 -7.01
CA SER A 70 5.55 10.08 -8.12
C SER A 70 5.97 10.67 -9.47
N ASP A 71 7.10 11.39 -9.53
CA ASP A 71 7.67 11.92 -10.75
C ASP A 71 8.14 10.82 -11.74
N GLU A 72 9.03 11.14 -12.66
CA GLU A 72 9.60 10.22 -13.65
C GLU A 72 10.34 9.02 -13.06
N ARG A 73 10.81 9.10 -11.80
CA ARG A 73 11.41 7.97 -11.08
C ARG A 73 10.35 6.95 -10.69
N GLY A 74 9.17 7.42 -10.32
CA GLY A 74 8.07 6.60 -9.87
C GLY A 74 8.00 6.44 -8.34
N LYS A 75 6.77 6.21 -7.86
CA LYS A 75 6.48 5.90 -6.45
C LYS A 75 5.99 4.47 -6.31
N LEU A 76 6.66 3.71 -5.45
CA LEU A 76 6.33 2.31 -5.20
C LEU A 76 5.35 2.17 -4.03
N PHE A 77 4.25 1.48 -4.30
CA PHE A 77 3.28 1.04 -3.32
C PHE A 77 3.28 -0.48 -3.22
N ILE A 78 3.32 -1.00 -1.99
CA ILE A 78 3.23 -2.45 -1.74
C ILE A 78 1.97 -2.74 -0.94
N ASN A 79 1.11 -3.59 -1.48
CA ASN A 79 -0.13 -4.01 -0.85
C ASN A 79 0.08 -5.29 -0.04
N TYR A 80 -0.37 -5.33 1.19
CA TYR A 80 -0.19 -6.44 2.11
C TYR A 80 -1.53 -7.14 2.38
N PRO A 81 -1.74 -8.37 1.88
CA PRO A 81 -0.85 -9.14 1.01
C PRO A 81 -0.97 -8.80 -0.49
N MET A 82 -2.07 -8.17 -0.92
CA MET A 82 -2.34 -7.91 -2.33
C MET A 82 -3.34 -6.75 -2.51
N MET A 83 -3.58 -6.35 -3.76
CA MET A 83 -4.45 -5.24 -4.14
C MET A 83 -5.80 -5.27 -3.41
N GLN A 84 -6.48 -6.43 -3.35
CA GLN A 84 -7.81 -6.54 -2.75
C GLN A 84 -7.86 -6.16 -1.27
N SER A 85 -6.71 -6.03 -0.59
CA SER A 85 -6.64 -5.62 0.81
C SER A 85 -7.29 -4.26 1.07
N TYR A 86 -7.41 -3.38 0.05
CA TYR A 86 -8.04 -2.07 0.21
C TYR A 86 -9.48 -2.14 0.72
N ARG A 87 -10.21 -3.20 0.39
CA ARG A 87 -11.61 -3.40 0.76
C ARG A 87 -11.84 -4.41 1.87
N HIS A 88 -10.79 -4.96 2.50
CA HIS A 88 -10.92 -5.95 3.55
C HIS A 88 -11.28 -5.30 4.90
N LEU A 89 -12.44 -4.69 4.94
CA LEU A 89 -13.09 -4.14 6.12
C LEU A 89 -14.48 -4.80 6.26
N LYS A 90 -14.87 -5.19 7.48
CA LYS A 90 -16.15 -5.89 7.74
C LYS A 90 -17.34 -4.92 7.79
N SER A 91 -17.06 -3.66 8.03
CA SER A 91 -18.03 -2.54 8.01
C SER A 91 -17.31 -1.27 7.58
N LEU A 92 -18.05 -0.20 7.40
CA LEU A 92 -17.47 1.12 7.12
C LEU A 92 -18.23 2.17 7.94
N PRO A 93 -17.63 2.69 9.03
CA PRO A 93 -16.27 2.42 9.57
C PRO A 93 -16.12 1.02 10.18
N ASP A 94 -14.88 0.51 10.22
CA ASP A 94 -14.52 -0.77 10.84
C ASP A 94 -13.53 -0.56 12.00
N ASN A 95 -14.05 -0.72 13.20
CA ASN A 95 -13.27 -0.52 14.42
C ASN A 95 -12.25 -1.65 14.69
N ALA A 96 -12.50 -2.83 14.15
CA ALA A 96 -11.62 -3.99 14.34
C ALA A 96 -10.48 -4.02 13.32
N PHE A 97 -10.59 -3.24 12.22
CA PHE A 97 -9.63 -3.27 11.12
C PHE A 97 -8.19 -2.98 11.57
N LEU A 98 -8.00 -2.12 12.56
CA LEU A 98 -6.68 -1.77 13.09
C LEU A 98 -5.89 -3.01 13.55
N GLN A 99 -6.57 -4.01 14.10
CA GLN A 99 -5.96 -5.25 14.62
C GLN A 99 -6.03 -6.44 13.63
N THR A 100 -6.59 -6.24 12.44
CA THR A 100 -6.75 -7.32 11.45
C THR A 100 -5.40 -7.77 10.92
N ARG A 101 -5.13 -9.07 11.02
CA ARG A 101 -3.91 -9.74 10.57
C ARG A 101 -4.27 -10.88 9.65
N LEU A 102 -3.33 -11.23 8.78
CA LEU A 102 -3.42 -12.44 7.99
C LEU A 102 -2.32 -13.40 8.43
N TYR A 103 -2.71 -14.63 8.77
CA TYR A 103 -1.77 -15.66 9.14
C TYR A 103 -1.27 -16.43 7.92
N LYS A 104 -0.04 -16.95 8.00
CA LYS A 104 0.67 -17.62 6.89
C LYS A 104 -0.14 -18.77 6.27
N GLN A 105 -0.88 -19.52 7.09
CA GLN A 105 -1.74 -20.61 6.62
C GLN A 105 -2.84 -20.16 5.68
N ASP A 106 -3.29 -18.89 5.79
CA ASP A 106 -4.43 -18.32 5.07
C ASP A 106 -4.02 -17.54 3.81
N PHE A 107 -2.72 -17.35 3.55
CA PHE A 107 -2.24 -16.56 2.42
C PHE A 107 -2.81 -17.01 1.08
N LYS A 108 -2.88 -18.32 0.84
CA LYS A 108 -3.40 -18.91 -0.42
C LYS A 108 -4.90 -18.68 -0.61
N HIS A 109 -5.64 -18.49 0.48
CA HIS A 109 -7.08 -18.33 0.49
C HIS A 109 -7.52 -16.87 0.69
N TYR A 110 -6.57 -15.94 0.70
CA TYR A 110 -6.86 -14.55 1.05
C TYR A 110 -7.95 -13.90 0.18
N LYS A 111 -8.00 -14.21 -1.12
CA LYS A 111 -9.05 -13.69 -2.02
C LYS A 111 -10.45 -14.11 -1.60
N GLU A 112 -10.60 -15.35 -1.15
CA GLU A 112 -11.87 -15.88 -0.64
C GLU A 112 -12.23 -15.21 0.69
N ILE A 113 -11.24 -15.06 1.60
CA ILE A 113 -11.42 -14.36 2.89
C ILE A 113 -11.92 -12.94 2.65
N VAL A 114 -11.25 -12.16 1.80
CA VAL A 114 -11.69 -10.80 1.47
C VAL A 114 -13.11 -10.79 0.90
N SER A 115 -13.45 -11.72 0.00
CA SER A 115 -14.78 -11.79 -0.59
C SER A 115 -15.88 -12.11 0.42
N ASN A 116 -15.55 -12.89 1.46
CA ASN A 116 -16.49 -13.28 2.51
C ASN A 116 -16.62 -12.24 3.63
N GLU A 117 -15.56 -11.47 3.88
CA GLU A 117 -15.48 -10.56 5.03
C GLU A 117 -15.65 -9.09 4.67
N SER A 118 -15.57 -8.70 3.38
CA SER A 118 -15.72 -7.31 2.98
C SER A 118 -17.16 -6.81 3.17
N PHE A 119 -17.31 -5.58 3.68
CA PHE A 119 -18.62 -4.95 3.91
C PHE A 119 -19.46 -4.83 2.64
N ASN A 120 -18.83 -4.72 1.49
CA ASN A 120 -19.47 -4.65 0.20
C ASN A 120 -18.52 -5.19 -0.90
N ASN A 121 -19.00 -6.13 -1.69
CA ASN A 121 -18.24 -6.72 -2.80
C ASN A 121 -18.50 -6.05 -4.15
N ASP A 122 -19.55 -5.25 -4.25
CA ASP A 122 -19.87 -4.51 -5.47
C ASP A 122 -19.14 -3.16 -5.51
N ILE A 123 -17.95 -3.18 -6.08
CA ILE A 123 -17.07 -2.00 -6.21
C ILE A 123 -17.75 -0.89 -7.04
N SER A 124 -18.67 -1.24 -7.93
CA SER A 124 -19.36 -0.26 -8.77
C SER A 124 -20.23 0.72 -7.96
N THR A 125 -20.56 0.35 -6.73
CA THR A 125 -21.33 1.17 -5.79
C THR A 125 -20.48 2.10 -4.94
N TYR A 126 -19.13 2.01 -5.02
CA TYR A 126 -18.23 2.84 -4.23
C TYR A 126 -18.19 4.25 -4.81
N ASP A 127 -18.51 5.21 -3.98
CA ASP A 127 -18.34 6.62 -4.27
C ASP A 127 -17.02 7.18 -3.72
N TYR A 128 -16.77 8.45 -3.97
CA TYR A 128 -15.56 9.13 -3.46
C TYR A 128 -15.46 9.08 -1.93
N THR A 129 -16.58 9.25 -1.22
CA THR A 129 -16.62 9.21 0.25
C THR A 129 -16.24 7.83 0.78
N THR A 130 -16.71 6.77 0.12
CA THR A 130 -16.31 5.39 0.43
C THR A 130 -14.79 5.22 0.29
N PHE A 131 -14.19 5.66 -0.82
CA PHE A 131 -12.75 5.56 -1.02
C PHE A 131 -11.95 6.41 -0.01
N VAL A 132 -12.42 7.61 0.34
CA VAL A 132 -11.80 8.44 1.40
C VAL A 132 -11.84 7.71 2.74
N SER A 133 -12.97 7.08 3.09
CA SER A 133 -13.09 6.32 4.32
C SER A 133 -12.14 5.11 4.36
N LEU A 134 -12.05 4.37 3.26
CA LEU A 134 -11.11 3.25 3.13
C LEU A 134 -9.66 3.73 3.29
N ALA A 135 -9.27 4.80 2.58
CA ALA A 135 -7.92 5.36 2.66
C ALA A 135 -7.59 5.84 4.08
N PHE A 136 -8.57 6.42 4.79
CA PHE A 136 -8.43 6.83 6.18
C PHE A 136 -8.12 5.64 7.11
N HIS A 137 -8.86 4.53 6.98
CA HIS A 137 -8.62 3.33 7.78
C HIS A 137 -7.23 2.74 7.51
N HIS A 138 -6.80 2.71 6.24
CA HIS A 138 -5.48 2.22 5.88
C HIS A 138 -4.37 3.14 6.38
N LEU A 139 -4.52 4.46 6.26
CA LEU A 139 -3.53 5.42 6.77
C LEU A 139 -3.40 5.31 8.29
N THR A 140 -4.53 5.25 9.03
CA THR A 140 -4.54 5.06 10.47
C THR A 140 -3.80 3.78 10.86
N LYS A 141 -4.05 2.69 10.14
CA LYS A 141 -3.38 1.42 10.39
C LYS A 141 -1.88 1.46 10.09
N LEU A 142 -1.47 2.17 9.04
CA LEU A 142 -0.05 2.35 8.74
C LEU A 142 0.68 3.11 9.84
N LEU A 143 0.06 4.16 10.40
CA LEU A 143 0.59 4.86 11.57
C LEU A 143 0.68 3.96 12.79
N PHE A 144 -0.35 3.16 13.04
CA PHE A 144 -0.32 2.17 14.12
C PHE A 144 0.81 1.14 13.93
N ILE A 145 1.01 0.65 12.70
CA ILE A 145 2.11 -0.27 12.39
C ILE A 145 3.45 0.41 12.63
N GLN A 146 3.61 1.65 12.15
CA GLN A 146 4.87 2.38 12.21
C GLN A 146 5.24 2.85 13.62
N ASN A 147 4.28 3.41 14.37
CA ASN A 147 4.52 4.15 15.61
C ASN A 147 3.79 3.59 16.83
N LYS A 148 2.90 2.59 16.65
CA LYS A 148 1.99 2.09 17.69
C LYS A 148 0.98 3.13 18.17
N GLU A 149 0.71 4.16 17.36
CA GLU A 149 -0.26 5.20 17.68
C GLU A 149 -1.65 4.82 17.18
N ASN A 150 -2.65 5.00 18.04
CA ASN A 150 -4.06 4.77 17.73
C ASN A 150 -4.81 6.10 17.84
N ARG A 151 -4.69 6.93 16.82
CA ARG A 151 -5.37 8.23 16.71
C ARG A 151 -5.70 8.53 15.25
N ALA A 152 -6.53 9.53 15.04
CA ALA A 152 -6.79 10.03 13.69
C ALA A 152 -5.51 10.57 13.05
N PRO A 153 -5.22 10.22 11.78
CA PRO A 153 -4.08 10.71 11.05
C PRO A 153 -4.23 12.18 10.69
N THR A 154 -3.10 12.87 10.64
CA THR A 154 -2.97 14.24 10.15
C THR A 154 -2.22 14.26 8.81
N MET A 155 -2.17 15.42 8.16
CA MET A 155 -1.36 15.60 6.95
C MET A 155 0.13 15.41 7.26
N ASP A 156 0.61 15.94 8.39
CA ASP A 156 1.99 15.77 8.85
C ASP A 156 2.36 14.28 9.03
N ASP A 157 1.45 13.48 9.57
CA ASP A 157 1.66 12.02 9.68
C ASP A 157 1.81 11.36 8.31
N TYR A 158 1.05 11.80 7.31
CA TYR A 158 1.17 11.28 5.97
C TYR A 158 2.52 11.64 5.34
N ASP A 159 2.97 12.88 5.50
CA ASP A 159 4.24 13.38 4.97
C ASP A 159 5.45 12.65 5.61
N HIS A 160 5.29 12.15 6.85
CA HIS A 160 6.31 11.39 7.57
C HIS A 160 6.11 9.86 7.52
N LEU A 161 5.22 9.37 6.65
CA LEU A 161 4.99 7.93 6.49
C LEU A 161 6.20 7.26 5.83
N ASN A 162 6.78 6.28 6.52
CA ASN A 162 7.99 5.58 6.06
C ASN A 162 7.65 4.15 5.57
N TYR A 163 7.47 4.03 4.26
CA TYR A 163 7.13 2.74 3.62
C TYR A 163 8.22 1.67 3.80
N ALA A 164 9.50 2.06 3.85
CA ALA A 164 10.59 1.11 4.09
C ALA A 164 10.52 0.53 5.52
N LYS A 165 10.26 1.38 6.53
CA LYS A 165 10.05 0.93 7.91
C LYS A 165 8.83 0.00 8.03
N ILE A 166 7.74 0.32 7.32
CA ILE A 166 6.55 -0.53 7.29
C ILE A 166 6.88 -1.89 6.69
N PHE A 167 7.62 -1.92 5.58
CA PHE A 167 8.06 -3.16 4.93
C PHE A 167 8.91 -4.01 5.88
N ASP A 168 9.87 -3.42 6.59
CA ASP A 168 10.69 -4.11 7.59
C ASP A 168 9.84 -4.74 8.69
N ILE A 169 8.85 -4.00 9.21
CA ILE A 169 7.93 -4.50 10.23
C ILE A 169 7.08 -5.67 9.68
N GLN A 170 6.60 -5.58 8.45
CA GLN A 170 5.86 -6.67 7.81
C GLN A 170 6.72 -7.92 7.62
N TYR A 171 7.98 -7.73 7.25
CA TYR A 171 8.93 -8.83 7.12
C TYR A 171 9.23 -9.52 8.46
N GLU A 172 9.45 -8.74 9.52
CA GLU A 172 9.66 -9.31 10.86
C GLU A 172 8.40 -10.05 11.36
N ASN A 173 7.21 -9.52 11.09
CA ASN A 173 5.97 -10.19 11.43
C ASN A 173 5.78 -11.50 10.65
N LEU A 174 6.24 -11.55 9.40
CA LEU A 174 6.20 -12.76 8.60
C LEU A 174 7.00 -13.91 9.24
N LYS A 175 8.11 -13.62 9.91
CA LYS A 175 8.88 -14.61 10.71
C LYS A 175 8.05 -15.14 11.87
N ASN A 176 7.08 -14.35 12.37
CA ASN A 176 6.13 -14.71 13.39
C ASN A 176 4.80 -15.29 12.82
N ASN A 177 4.83 -15.71 11.55
CA ASN A 177 3.73 -16.35 10.82
C ASN A 177 2.49 -15.47 10.57
N PHE A 178 2.61 -14.15 10.53
CA PHE A 178 1.53 -13.26 10.15
C PHE A 178 2.05 -11.99 9.44
N ILE A 179 1.13 -11.30 8.78
CA ILE A 179 1.32 -9.92 8.31
C ILE A 179 0.11 -9.06 8.70
N TRP A 180 0.31 -7.77 8.83
CA TRP A 180 -0.81 -6.83 8.93
C TRP A 180 -1.48 -6.68 7.56
N ILE A 181 -2.81 -6.79 7.51
CA ILE A 181 -3.57 -6.51 6.28
C ILE A 181 -3.65 -4.99 6.12
N VAL A 182 -2.97 -4.46 5.12
CA VAL A 182 -2.99 -3.03 4.81
C VAL A 182 -2.70 -2.78 3.33
N ASN A 183 -3.33 -1.76 2.77
CA ASN A 183 -3.16 -1.38 1.38
C ASN A 183 -2.49 -0.01 1.32
N THR A 184 -1.37 0.12 0.61
CA THR A 184 -0.69 1.41 0.47
C THR A 184 -1.08 2.14 -0.81
N CYS A 185 -1.48 1.44 -1.86
CA CYS A 185 -1.82 2.11 -3.12
C CYS A 185 -3.11 2.95 -3.03
N ILE A 186 -4.03 2.65 -2.10
CA ILE A 186 -5.22 3.50 -1.89
C ILE A 186 -4.84 4.92 -1.44
N LEU A 187 -3.63 5.11 -0.90
CA LEU A 187 -3.12 6.42 -0.49
C LEU A 187 -2.77 7.34 -1.67
N ILE A 188 -2.78 6.85 -2.91
CA ILE A 188 -2.71 7.68 -4.14
C ILE A 188 -3.78 8.78 -4.10
N LEU A 189 -4.92 8.53 -3.47
CA LEU A 189 -5.96 9.54 -3.27
C LEU A 189 -5.47 10.76 -2.46
N ILE A 190 -4.56 10.52 -1.52
CA ILE A 190 -3.95 11.56 -0.70
C ILE A 190 -2.88 12.28 -1.51
N ASP A 191 -1.96 11.55 -2.18
CA ASP A 191 -0.93 12.12 -3.04
C ASP A 191 -1.52 13.11 -4.04
N TYR A 192 -2.66 12.75 -4.63
CA TYR A 192 -3.27 13.57 -5.68
C TYR A 192 -3.93 14.85 -5.15
N LYS A 193 -4.57 14.82 -3.97
CA LYS A 193 -5.28 15.96 -3.37
C LYS A 193 -5.26 15.90 -1.83
N PRO A 194 -4.10 16.09 -1.19
CA PRO A 194 -3.96 15.88 0.25
C PRO A 194 -4.91 16.79 1.05
N LYS A 195 -4.98 18.07 0.72
CA LYS A 195 -5.88 19.02 1.41
C LYS A 195 -7.34 18.57 1.34
N ASN A 196 -7.81 18.20 0.15
CA ASN A 196 -9.20 17.76 -0.02
C ASN A 196 -9.51 16.50 0.79
N PHE A 197 -8.56 15.58 0.88
CA PHE A 197 -8.72 14.37 1.68
C PHE A 197 -8.90 14.70 3.16
N PHE A 198 -8.00 15.48 3.75
CA PHE A 198 -8.06 15.83 5.16
C PHE A 198 -9.24 16.77 5.48
N ASP A 199 -9.65 17.67 4.57
CA ASP A 199 -10.86 18.47 4.71
C ASP A 199 -12.13 17.62 4.76
N GLN A 200 -12.20 16.52 3.98
CA GLN A 200 -13.32 15.58 4.01
C GLN A 200 -13.36 14.82 5.34
N ILE A 201 -12.24 14.36 5.85
CA ILE A 201 -12.18 13.69 7.16
C ILE A 201 -12.70 14.61 8.25
N THR A 202 -12.24 15.85 8.30
CA THR A 202 -12.67 16.83 9.30
C THR A 202 -14.17 17.13 9.23
N LYS A 203 -14.74 17.25 8.03
CA LYS A 203 -16.17 17.50 7.83
C LYS A 203 -17.06 16.32 8.26
N HIS A 204 -16.54 15.12 8.18
CA HIS A 204 -17.28 13.87 8.44
C HIS A 204 -16.74 13.12 9.66
N GLU A 205 -16.17 13.81 10.64
CA GLU A 205 -15.57 13.22 11.85
C GLU A 205 -16.45 12.16 12.54
N THR A 206 -17.75 12.34 12.52
CA THR A 206 -18.70 11.37 13.11
C THR A 206 -18.75 10.05 12.34
N SER A 207 -18.46 10.06 11.04
CA SER A 207 -18.45 8.88 10.16
C SER A 207 -17.10 8.15 10.19
N PHE A 208 -16.05 8.84 10.66
CA PHE A 208 -14.68 8.33 10.73
C PHE A 208 -14.23 8.02 12.16
N LYS A 209 -15.13 8.01 13.14
CA LYS A 209 -14.77 7.67 14.52
C LYS A 209 -14.16 6.29 14.57
N LEU A 210 -12.84 6.25 14.65
CA LEU A 210 -12.12 5.07 15.10
C LEU A 210 -12.41 4.91 16.60
N PRO A 211 -12.64 3.70 17.08
CA PRO A 211 -12.74 3.49 18.50
C PRO A 211 -11.37 3.78 19.12
N TYR A 212 -11.37 4.63 20.10
CA TYR A 212 -10.25 4.70 21.01
C TYR A 212 -10.16 3.32 21.69
N ILE A 213 -9.09 2.61 21.43
CA ILE A 213 -8.74 1.45 22.26
C ILE A 213 -8.25 2.07 23.56
N GLU A 214 -9.06 1.99 24.62
CA GLU A 214 -8.60 2.34 25.96
C GLU A 214 -7.31 1.54 26.22
N GLN A 215 -6.24 2.27 26.53
CA GLN A 215 -4.99 1.64 26.93
C GLN A 215 -5.24 0.96 28.29
N SER A 216 -5.36 -0.35 28.27
CA SER A 216 -5.37 -1.19 29.48
C SER A 216 -3.95 -1.47 29.95
#